data_63e8296db7697bd2bdaf8b1a39fb4c62
#
_entry.id   63e8296db7697bd2bdaf8b1a39fb4c62
#
_cell.length_a   1.000
_cell.length_b   1.000
_cell.length_c   1.000
_cell.angle_alpha   90.00
_cell.angle_beta   90.00
_cell.angle_gamma   90.00
#
_symmetry.space_group_name_H-M   'P 1'
#
loop_
_entity.id
_entity.type
_entity.pdbx_description
1 polymer ?
#
loop_
_entity_poly.entity_id
_entity_poly.type
_entity_poly.pdbx_seq_one_letter_code
_entity_poly.pdbx_strand_id
1 'polypeptide(L)'
;MDTPSVVWTDAALTAIRDLGKPDKLAARPRIGPPMVARSLAILHTAIFDAWAVYDAVAIPTQIRLPRQIAESDAVKIAAMSQAAYRVLVDQFPTEVATFDLAMTSLGLVPSTSEDASTPEGIGNLAAQAILAERHRDGANQLGELSDSGKIYADYTGYTPVNLPVAATEPSPIVNTPHPDRWQPLSYLDGTGKLQIPSFIAPHWEKVRPFALTSADQFRPAPPQAIISQGFLDQAKHIVEVQKNLITKQKVIAEYWADGPNSELPPGHWELFASFISERDHHNLADDAKMFFALANAIHDAAIATWEAKRYYDYVRPVTAIRHLFRGKKIDGWTGSSIAQILGEAWRPYQVPTFPTPPFPEFTSGHSAFSMAGAEVLKRFTGSDRLGDYSYKQTGFLRVEPDLTEAVGVVLQWETFTAAAQEAGESRLYGGIHFYEGNVAGLALGRKVSIQAYEKARQYWEGTL
;
A
#
# COMPACT_ATOMS: atom_id res chain seq x y z
N MET A 1 15.66 -2.89 -23.14
CA MET A 1 14.47 -3.76 -23.05
C MET A 1 14.25 -3.98 -21.58
N ASP A 2 13.04 -3.72 -21.11
CA ASP A 2 12.72 -3.88 -19.70
C ASP A 2 12.92 -5.32 -19.23
N THR A 3 13.35 -5.48 -17.99
CA THR A 3 13.50 -6.81 -17.39
C THR A 3 12.13 -7.43 -17.10
N PRO A 4 12.03 -8.76 -16.93
CA PRO A 4 10.78 -9.38 -16.51
C PRO A 4 10.21 -8.77 -15.24
N SER A 5 11.05 -8.39 -14.26
CA SER A 5 10.56 -7.76 -13.03
C SER A 5 9.80 -6.46 -13.31
N VAL A 6 10.30 -5.60 -14.19
CA VAL A 6 9.63 -4.35 -14.60
C VAL A 6 8.35 -4.64 -15.39
N VAL A 7 8.40 -5.51 -16.41
CA VAL A 7 7.22 -5.85 -17.23
C VAL A 7 6.09 -6.43 -16.37
N TRP A 8 6.41 -7.34 -15.45
CA TRP A 8 5.42 -7.98 -14.61
C TRP A 8 4.92 -7.07 -13.47
N THR A 9 5.75 -6.14 -13.00
CA THR A 9 5.31 -5.05 -12.13
C THR A 9 4.24 -4.21 -12.83
N ASP A 10 4.48 -3.74 -14.05
CA ASP A 10 3.52 -2.92 -14.79
C ASP A 10 2.20 -3.66 -15.05
N ALA A 11 2.27 -4.95 -15.42
CA ALA A 11 1.09 -5.79 -15.57
C ALA A 11 0.29 -5.95 -14.26
N ALA A 12 0.98 -6.16 -13.13
CA ALA A 12 0.36 -6.26 -11.81
C ALA A 12 -0.29 -4.93 -11.39
N LEU A 13 0.40 -3.80 -11.57
CA LEU A 13 -0.15 -2.48 -11.23
C LEU A 13 -1.34 -2.12 -12.12
N THR A 14 -1.33 -2.52 -13.40
CA THR A 14 -2.48 -2.37 -14.29
C THR A 14 -3.68 -3.17 -13.77
N ALA A 15 -3.49 -4.43 -13.40
CA ALA A 15 -4.53 -5.26 -12.81
C ALA A 15 -5.09 -4.65 -11.51
N ILE A 16 -4.22 -4.12 -10.64
CA ILE A 16 -4.61 -3.49 -9.36
C ILE A 16 -5.47 -2.24 -9.61
N ARG A 17 -5.08 -1.37 -10.55
CA ARG A 17 -5.86 -0.19 -10.94
C ARG A 17 -7.23 -0.58 -11.51
N ASP A 18 -7.28 -1.64 -12.29
CA ASP A 18 -8.51 -2.11 -12.95
C ASP A 18 -9.52 -2.72 -11.97
N LEU A 19 -9.07 -3.34 -10.89
CA LEU A 19 -9.97 -3.84 -9.83
C LEU A 19 -10.81 -2.74 -9.16
N GLY A 20 -10.38 -1.49 -9.21
CA GLY A 20 -11.13 -0.34 -8.71
C GLY A 20 -12.28 0.10 -9.64
N LYS A 21 -12.35 -0.38 -10.88
CA LYS A 21 -13.39 -0.01 -11.86
C LYS A 21 -14.75 -0.57 -11.45
N PRO A 22 -15.86 0.18 -11.70
CA PRO A 22 -17.21 -0.21 -11.26
C PRO A 22 -17.68 -1.58 -11.74
N ASP A 23 -17.34 -1.98 -12.95
CA ASP A 23 -17.68 -3.27 -13.55
C ASP A 23 -16.94 -4.45 -12.87
N LYS A 24 -15.74 -4.20 -12.36
CA LYS A 24 -14.94 -5.21 -11.66
C LYS A 24 -15.34 -5.33 -10.19
N LEU A 25 -15.74 -4.25 -9.54
CA LEU A 25 -16.17 -4.23 -8.13
C LEU A 25 -17.40 -5.12 -7.85
N ALA A 26 -18.23 -5.38 -8.85
CA ALA A 26 -19.36 -6.30 -8.73
C ALA A 26 -18.93 -7.76 -8.60
N ALA A 27 -17.78 -8.13 -9.16
CA ALA A 27 -17.27 -9.50 -9.21
C ALA A 27 -16.32 -9.83 -8.06
N ARG A 28 -15.72 -8.83 -7.40
CA ARG A 28 -14.73 -9.03 -6.32
C ARG A 28 -14.84 -7.96 -5.23
N PRO A 29 -14.52 -8.32 -3.97
CA PRO A 29 -14.41 -7.32 -2.92
C PRO A 29 -13.26 -6.35 -3.24
N ARG A 30 -13.45 -5.09 -2.82
CA ARG A 30 -12.41 -4.06 -2.92
C ARG A 30 -11.18 -4.51 -2.13
N ILE A 31 -10.03 -4.60 -2.79
CA ILE A 31 -8.76 -4.83 -2.14
C ILE A 31 -8.22 -3.51 -1.55
N GLY A 32 -7.49 -3.61 -0.45
CA GLY A 32 -6.86 -2.49 0.23
C GLY A 32 -5.33 -2.58 0.21
N PRO A 33 -4.65 -1.55 0.75
CA PRO A 33 -3.19 -1.49 0.70
C PRO A 33 -2.46 -2.74 1.22
N PRO A 34 -2.89 -3.41 2.32
CA PRO A 34 -2.18 -4.59 2.80
C PRO A 34 -2.31 -5.80 1.87
N MET A 35 -3.45 -5.96 1.17
CA MET A 35 -3.63 -7.02 0.18
C MET A 35 -2.72 -6.79 -1.03
N VAL A 36 -2.63 -5.53 -1.50
CA VAL A 36 -1.74 -5.15 -2.61
C VAL A 36 -0.27 -5.39 -2.23
N ALA A 37 0.16 -4.97 -1.03
CA ALA A 37 1.51 -5.23 -0.54
C ALA A 37 1.85 -6.73 -0.57
N ARG A 38 0.90 -7.57 -0.12
CA ARG A 38 1.07 -9.03 -0.16
C ARG A 38 1.11 -9.57 -1.59
N SER A 39 0.27 -9.07 -2.46
CA SER A 39 0.23 -9.51 -3.87
C SER A 39 1.54 -9.24 -4.60
N LEU A 40 2.11 -8.06 -4.40
CA LEU A 40 3.41 -7.69 -4.97
C LEU A 40 4.56 -8.54 -4.36
N ALA A 41 4.52 -8.81 -3.04
CA ALA A 41 5.49 -9.69 -2.40
C ALA A 41 5.44 -11.12 -2.96
N ILE A 42 4.25 -11.67 -3.23
CA ILE A 42 4.10 -13.00 -3.86
C ILE A 42 4.69 -12.98 -5.27
N LEU A 43 4.36 -11.95 -6.07
CA LEU A 43 4.87 -11.79 -7.43
C LEU A 43 6.41 -11.79 -7.44
N HIS A 44 7.02 -10.89 -6.70
CA HIS A 44 8.48 -10.71 -6.74
C HIS A 44 9.24 -11.83 -6.03
N THR A 45 8.62 -12.53 -5.08
CA THR A 45 9.18 -13.76 -4.51
C THR A 45 9.18 -14.89 -5.53
N ALA A 46 8.10 -15.07 -6.31
CA ALA A 46 8.04 -16.08 -7.36
C ALA A 46 9.08 -15.81 -8.48
N ILE A 47 9.21 -14.55 -8.89
CA ILE A 47 10.22 -14.12 -9.87
C ILE A 47 11.63 -14.39 -9.35
N PHE A 48 11.92 -14.00 -8.10
CA PHE A 48 13.21 -14.24 -7.46
C PHE A 48 13.53 -15.73 -7.35
N ASP A 49 12.59 -16.54 -6.89
CA ASP A 49 12.77 -17.98 -6.73
C ASP A 49 13.07 -18.66 -8.08
N ALA A 50 12.36 -18.29 -9.15
CA ALA A 50 12.62 -18.80 -10.50
C ALA A 50 13.99 -18.39 -11.03
N TRP A 51 14.42 -17.15 -10.79
CA TRP A 51 15.74 -16.65 -11.14
C TRP A 51 16.85 -17.34 -10.34
N ALA A 52 16.67 -17.52 -9.03
CA ALA A 52 17.66 -18.05 -8.12
C ALA A 52 18.04 -19.51 -8.43
N VAL A 53 17.18 -20.29 -9.09
CA VAL A 53 17.51 -21.65 -9.57
C VAL A 53 18.71 -21.62 -10.55
N TYR A 54 18.88 -20.51 -11.28
CA TYR A 54 19.97 -20.34 -12.25
C TYR A 54 21.15 -19.52 -11.73
N ASP A 55 21.06 -18.99 -10.51
CA ASP A 55 22.15 -18.21 -9.92
C ASP A 55 23.15 -19.11 -9.18
N ALA A 56 24.43 -18.74 -9.22
CA ALA A 56 25.50 -19.55 -8.64
C ALA A 56 25.51 -19.54 -7.10
N VAL A 57 24.92 -18.52 -6.47
CA VAL A 57 25.00 -18.25 -5.03
C VAL A 57 23.62 -18.20 -4.38
N ALA A 58 22.68 -17.54 -5.01
CA ALA A 58 21.35 -17.31 -4.45
C ALA A 58 20.63 -18.60 -4.05
N ILE A 59 19.85 -18.51 -2.96
CA ILE A 59 19.00 -19.60 -2.44
C ILE A 59 17.55 -19.20 -2.66
N PRO A 60 16.73 -20.00 -3.39
CA PRO A 60 15.31 -19.76 -3.50
C PRO A 60 14.60 -19.84 -2.14
N THR A 61 13.53 -19.08 -1.95
CA THR A 61 12.83 -19.04 -0.67
C THR A 61 11.99 -20.29 -0.41
N GLN A 62 11.24 -20.75 -1.40
CA GLN A 62 10.26 -21.84 -1.28
C GLN A 62 10.60 -23.06 -2.14
N ILE A 63 11.00 -22.86 -3.38
CA ILE A 63 11.29 -23.97 -4.29
C ILE A 63 12.60 -24.68 -3.90
N ARG A 64 12.61 -26.01 -4.03
CA ARG A 64 13.77 -26.85 -3.74
C ARG A 64 14.11 -27.69 -4.97
N LEU A 65 14.80 -27.09 -5.92
CA LEU A 65 15.29 -27.72 -7.14
C LEU A 65 16.81 -27.71 -7.16
N PRO A 66 17.43 -28.70 -7.84
CA PRO A 66 18.86 -28.62 -8.17
C PRO A 66 19.13 -27.35 -8.99
N ARG A 67 20.28 -26.75 -8.73
CA ARG A 67 20.76 -25.59 -9.50
C ARG A 67 20.85 -25.92 -10.98
N GLN A 68 20.38 -25.02 -11.84
CA GLN A 68 20.39 -25.20 -13.29
C GLN A 68 21.40 -24.25 -13.94
N ILE A 69 21.82 -24.60 -15.15
CA ILE A 69 22.68 -23.75 -15.98
C ILE A 69 21.78 -23.12 -17.05
N ALA A 70 21.72 -21.79 -17.09
CA ALA A 70 21.07 -21.09 -18.17
C ALA A 70 22.05 -20.85 -19.34
N GLU A 71 21.70 -21.32 -20.54
CA GLU A 71 22.49 -21.09 -21.74
C GLU A 71 22.45 -19.62 -22.20
N SER A 72 21.40 -18.90 -21.82
CA SER A 72 21.21 -17.48 -22.11
C SER A 72 20.24 -16.83 -21.13
N ASP A 73 20.17 -15.50 -21.15
CA ASP A 73 19.17 -14.76 -20.37
C ASP A 73 17.73 -15.07 -20.80
N ALA A 74 17.51 -15.47 -22.06
CA ALA A 74 16.17 -15.88 -22.51
C ALA A 74 15.59 -17.05 -21.70
N VAL A 75 16.43 -17.99 -21.24
CA VAL A 75 16.03 -19.11 -20.38
C VAL A 75 15.53 -18.58 -19.02
N LYS A 76 16.28 -17.65 -18.43
CA LYS A 76 15.88 -17.03 -17.14
C LYS A 76 14.60 -16.20 -17.31
N ILE A 77 14.51 -15.41 -18.38
CA ILE A 77 13.32 -14.59 -18.71
C ILE A 77 12.08 -15.47 -18.80
N ALA A 78 12.16 -16.63 -19.46
CA ALA A 78 11.05 -17.56 -19.58
C ALA A 78 10.62 -18.12 -18.23
N ALA A 79 11.56 -18.56 -17.37
CA ALA A 79 11.25 -19.08 -16.04
C ALA A 79 10.63 -18.01 -15.12
N MET A 80 11.24 -16.82 -15.05
CA MET A 80 10.74 -15.67 -14.26
C MET A 80 9.35 -15.27 -14.70
N SER A 81 9.12 -15.18 -16.02
CA SER A 81 7.83 -14.75 -16.57
C SER A 81 6.74 -15.80 -16.36
N GLN A 82 7.06 -17.07 -16.47
CA GLN A 82 6.10 -18.13 -16.21
C GLN A 82 5.69 -18.16 -14.73
N ALA A 83 6.63 -17.93 -13.80
CA ALA A 83 6.33 -17.80 -12.38
C ALA A 83 5.41 -16.60 -12.11
N ALA A 84 5.72 -15.44 -12.67
CA ALA A 84 4.93 -14.22 -12.54
C ALA A 84 3.50 -14.41 -13.08
N TYR A 85 3.37 -14.95 -14.29
CA TYR A 85 2.08 -15.23 -14.91
C TYR A 85 1.17 -16.07 -14.00
N ARG A 86 1.71 -17.19 -13.51
CA ARG A 86 0.94 -18.14 -12.66
C ARG A 86 0.45 -17.50 -11.37
N VAL A 87 1.31 -16.77 -10.66
CA VAL A 87 0.90 -16.13 -9.39
C VAL A 87 -0.08 -14.97 -9.61
N LEU A 88 0.04 -14.23 -10.72
CA LEU A 88 -0.88 -13.14 -11.03
C LEU A 88 -2.25 -13.66 -11.47
N VAL A 89 -2.32 -14.73 -12.24
CA VAL A 89 -3.60 -15.38 -12.60
C VAL A 89 -4.33 -15.92 -11.37
N ASP A 90 -3.61 -16.49 -10.39
CA ASP A 90 -4.20 -16.91 -9.11
C ASP A 90 -4.78 -15.74 -8.33
N GLN A 91 -4.03 -14.64 -8.24
CA GLN A 91 -4.43 -13.49 -7.43
C GLN A 91 -5.47 -12.60 -8.12
N PHE A 92 -5.41 -12.47 -9.45
CA PHE A 92 -6.25 -11.58 -10.26
C PHE A 92 -6.88 -12.30 -11.44
N PRO A 93 -7.70 -13.34 -11.23
CA PRO A 93 -8.24 -14.18 -12.32
C PRO A 93 -9.18 -13.44 -13.29
N THR A 94 -9.62 -12.22 -12.98
CA THR A 94 -10.37 -11.36 -13.89
C THR A 94 -9.49 -10.57 -14.86
N GLU A 95 -8.15 -10.58 -14.64
CA GLU A 95 -7.19 -9.77 -15.38
C GLU A 95 -6.25 -10.61 -16.28
N VAL A 96 -6.62 -11.86 -16.57
CA VAL A 96 -5.81 -12.80 -17.37
C VAL A 96 -5.39 -12.20 -18.72
N ALA A 97 -6.27 -11.44 -19.38
CA ALA A 97 -5.96 -10.80 -20.65
C ALA A 97 -4.77 -9.82 -20.56
N THR A 98 -4.62 -9.10 -19.44
CA THR A 98 -3.47 -8.23 -19.17
C THR A 98 -2.19 -9.04 -19.07
N PHE A 99 -2.25 -10.21 -18.43
CA PHE A 99 -1.09 -11.08 -18.25
C PHE A 99 -0.71 -11.83 -19.53
N ASP A 100 -1.69 -12.20 -20.36
CA ASP A 100 -1.44 -12.76 -21.71
C ASP A 100 -0.71 -11.74 -22.61
N LEU A 101 -1.07 -10.47 -22.52
CA LEU A 101 -0.37 -9.39 -23.23
C LEU A 101 1.08 -9.24 -22.74
N ALA A 102 1.32 -9.33 -21.42
CA ALA A 102 2.68 -9.29 -20.88
C ALA A 102 3.53 -10.47 -21.37
N MET A 103 3.00 -11.70 -21.36
CA MET A 103 3.67 -12.86 -21.98
C MET A 103 4.02 -12.62 -23.45
N THR A 104 3.03 -12.15 -24.22
CA THR A 104 3.21 -11.88 -25.65
C THR A 104 4.27 -10.82 -25.92
N SER A 105 4.33 -9.76 -25.09
CA SER A 105 5.33 -8.68 -25.24
C SER A 105 6.77 -9.17 -25.03
N LEU A 106 6.94 -10.25 -24.27
CA LEU A 106 8.22 -10.91 -24.05
C LEU A 106 8.48 -12.05 -25.08
N GLY A 107 7.58 -12.25 -26.06
CA GLY A 107 7.69 -13.33 -27.03
C GLY A 107 7.44 -14.73 -26.43
N LEU A 108 6.72 -14.81 -25.32
CA LEU A 108 6.44 -16.03 -24.58
C LEU A 108 4.96 -16.42 -24.69
N VAL A 109 4.67 -17.67 -24.35
CA VAL A 109 3.31 -18.19 -24.23
C VAL A 109 3.13 -18.87 -22.87
N PRO A 110 1.93 -18.80 -22.25
CA PRO A 110 1.67 -19.51 -21.00
C PRO A 110 1.80 -21.03 -21.17
N SER A 111 2.42 -21.68 -20.18
CA SER A 111 2.60 -23.13 -20.12
C SER A 111 2.06 -23.69 -18.80
N THR A 112 1.65 -24.95 -18.81
CA THR A 112 1.26 -25.71 -17.61
C THR A 112 2.27 -26.80 -17.26
N SER A 113 3.41 -26.84 -17.94
CA SER A 113 4.46 -27.82 -17.68
C SER A 113 5.00 -27.69 -16.27
N GLU A 114 5.24 -28.81 -15.60
CA GLU A 114 5.94 -28.91 -14.31
C GLU A 114 7.29 -29.66 -14.48
N ASP A 115 7.78 -29.76 -15.71
CA ASP A 115 9.07 -30.38 -16.00
C ASP A 115 10.21 -29.48 -15.52
N ALA A 116 10.86 -29.85 -14.42
CA ALA A 116 11.96 -29.10 -13.81
C ALA A 116 13.21 -28.99 -14.69
N SER A 117 13.26 -29.64 -15.86
CA SER A 117 14.31 -29.49 -16.86
C SER A 117 14.07 -28.35 -17.83
N THR A 118 12.86 -27.75 -17.83
CA THR A 118 12.46 -26.64 -18.73
C THR A 118 12.27 -25.35 -17.93
N PRO A 119 12.54 -24.18 -18.53
CA PRO A 119 12.33 -22.89 -17.86
C PRO A 119 10.85 -22.67 -17.48
N GLU A 120 9.91 -23.07 -18.33
CA GLU A 120 8.48 -22.97 -18.02
C GLU A 120 8.09 -23.83 -16.81
N GLY A 121 8.61 -25.04 -16.74
CA GLY A 121 8.38 -25.94 -15.60
C GLY A 121 8.98 -25.42 -14.31
N ILE A 122 10.19 -24.87 -14.34
CA ILE A 122 10.81 -24.22 -13.18
C ILE A 122 9.96 -23.03 -12.70
N GLY A 123 9.50 -22.19 -13.62
CA GLY A 123 8.61 -21.06 -13.28
C GLY A 123 7.31 -21.50 -12.65
N ASN A 124 6.64 -22.53 -13.21
CA ASN A 124 5.40 -23.07 -12.65
C ASN A 124 5.62 -23.68 -11.26
N LEU A 125 6.71 -24.40 -11.04
CA LEU A 125 7.04 -24.99 -9.73
C LEU A 125 7.37 -23.91 -8.69
N ALA A 126 8.06 -22.83 -9.08
CA ALA A 126 8.30 -21.68 -8.19
C ALA A 126 6.99 -21.01 -7.77
N ALA A 127 6.09 -20.76 -8.73
CA ALA A 127 4.77 -20.23 -8.44
C ALA A 127 3.94 -21.15 -7.54
N GLN A 128 3.91 -22.44 -7.83
CA GLN A 128 3.18 -23.41 -7.02
C GLN A 128 3.67 -23.45 -5.57
N ALA A 129 5.00 -23.40 -5.36
CA ALA A 129 5.58 -23.44 -4.03
C ALA A 129 5.19 -22.21 -3.18
N ILE A 130 5.30 -21.00 -3.74
CA ILE A 130 4.93 -19.78 -3.01
C ILE A 130 3.41 -19.69 -2.80
N LEU A 131 2.58 -20.07 -3.76
CA LEU A 131 1.14 -20.07 -3.61
C LEU A 131 0.66 -21.06 -2.56
N ALA A 132 1.25 -22.27 -2.50
CA ALA A 132 0.91 -23.27 -1.48
C ALA A 132 1.16 -22.76 -0.05
N GLU A 133 2.20 -21.94 0.16
CA GLU A 133 2.46 -21.27 1.44
C GLU A 133 1.49 -20.13 1.67
N ARG A 134 1.32 -19.24 0.69
CA ARG A 134 0.57 -18.00 0.84
C ARG A 134 -0.94 -18.21 0.93
N HIS A 135 -1.49 -19.25 0.35
CA HIS A 135 -2.90 -19.61 0.55
C HIS A 135 -3.22 -19.94 2.03
N ARG A 136 -2.20 -20.26 2.85
CA ARG A 136 -2.34 -20.62 4.27
C ARG A 136 -1.63 -19.66 5.22
N ASP A 137 -1.36 -18.43 4.78
CA ASP A 137 -0.60 -17.45 5.55
C ASP A 137 -1.43 -16.59 6.51
N GLY A 138 -2.74 -16.80 6.58
CA GLY A 138 -3.66 -16.05 7.43
C GLY A 138 -4.34 -14.86 6.75
N ALA A 139 -4.03 -14.56 5.48
CA ALA A 139 -4.68 -13.49 4.73
C ALA A 139 -6.13 -13.79 4.34
N ASN A 140 -6.56 -15.04 4.42
CA ASN A 140 -7.88 -15.50 3.99
C ASN A 140 -8.17 -15.22 2.50
N GLN A 141 -7.16 -15.37 1.65
CA GLN A 141 -7.32 -15.14 0.20
C GLN A 141 -8.41 -16.02 -0.41
N LEU A 142 -8.53 -17.26 0.05
CA LEU A 142 -9.50 -18.22 -0.48
C LEU A 142 -10.88 -18.13 0.21
N GLY A 143 -11.03 -17.33 1.27
CA GLY A 143 -12.28 -17.19 2.02
C GLY A 143 -12.56 -18.29 3.03
N GLU A 144 -11.67 -19.27 3.17
CA GLU A 144 -11.89 -20.51 3.96
C GLU A 144 -11.85 -20.28 5.48
N LEU A 145 -11.26 -19.16 5.96
CA LEU A 145 -11.11 -18.87 7.39
C LEU A 145 -12.32 -18.16 7.98
N SER A 146 -13.27 -17.68 7.16
CA SER A 146 -14.47 -16.98 7.62
C SER A 146 -15.75 -17.74 7.22
N ASP A 147 -16.77 -17.71 8.08
CA ASP A 147 -18.07 -18.33 7.81
C ASP A 147 -18.77 -17.76 6.57
N SER A 148 -18.35 -16.56 6.14
CA SER A 148 -18.92 -15.91 4.95
C SER A 148 -18.45 -16.51 3.63
N GLY A 149 -17.39 -17.30 3.62
CA GLY A 149 -16.75 -17.82 2.41
C GLY A 149 -16.17 -16.74 1.48
N LYS A 150 -16.15 -15.46 1.91
CA LYS A 150 -15.65 -14.35 1.09
C LYS A 150 -14.15 -14.21 1.22
N ILE A 151 -13.50 -14.01 0.09
CA ILE A 151 -12.06 -13.74 0.04
C ILE A 151 -11.69 -12.51 0.87
N TYR A 152 -10.59 -12.59 1.62
CA TYR A 152 -10.09 -11.55 2.52
C TYR A 152 -11.08 -11.06 3.59
N ALA A 153 -12.17 -11.78 3.83
CA ALA A 153 -13.10 -11.43 4.91
C ALA A 153 -12.42 -11.61 6.28
N ASP A 154 -12.80 -10.74 7.21
CA ASP A 154 -12.37 -10.87 8.61
C ASP A 154 -12.92 -12.14 9.24
N TYR A 155 -12.05 -12.83 9.97
CA TYR A 155 -12.38 -14.03 10.78
C TYR A 155 -11.99 -13.85 12.26
N THR A 156 -11.56 -12.62 12.64
CA THR A 156 -11.15 -12.30 14.02
C THR A 156 -12.24 -11.63 14.84
N GLY A 157 -13.41 -11.42 14.22
CA GLY A 157 -14.58 -10.85 14.90
C GLY A 157 -14.45 -9.38 15.27
N TYR A 158 -13.69 -8.60 14.51
CA TYR A 158 -13.60 -7.17 14.77
C TYR A 158 -14.94 -6.47 14.59
N THR A 159 -15.31 -5.67 15.58
CA THR A 159 -16.47 -4.79 15.52
C THR A 159 -16.06 -3.42 16.05
N PRO A 160 -16.33 -2.32 15.32
CA PRO A 160 -16.03 -0.98 15.82
C PRO A 160 -16.88 -0.66 17.05
N VAL A 161 -16.25 -0.04 18.04
CA VAL A 161 -16.95 0.35 19.30
C VAL A 161 -17.88 1.56 19.11
N ASN A 162 -17.63 2.35 18.06
CA ASN A 162 -18.47 3.50 17.70
C ASN A 162 -19.39 3.17 16.53
N LEU A 163 -20.63 3.63 16.60
CA LEU A 163 -21.57 3.53 15.48
C LEU A 163 -21.15 4.45 14.32
N PRO A 164 -21.51 4.10 13.07
CA PRO A 164 -21.24 4.94 11.91
C PRO A 164 -21.89 6.32 12.02
N VAL A 165 -21.19 7.36 11.54
CA VAL A 165 -21.73 8.73 11.41
C VAL A 165 -21.53 9.25 10.00
N ALA A 166 -22.37 10.22 9.59
CA ALA A 166 -22.27 10.83 8.27
C ALA A 166 -20.98 11.64 8.12
N ALA A 167 -20.32 11.48 6.97
CA ALA A 167 -19.07 12.17 6.67
C ALA A 167 -19.27 13.66 6.34
N THR A 168 -20.35 14.01 5.64
CA THR A 168 -20.56 15.35 5.06
C THR A 168 -21.66 16.16 5.74
N GLU A 169 -22.64 15.53 6.34
CA GLU A 169 -23.67 16.23 7.10
C GLU A 169 -23.17 16.51 8.52
N PRO A 170 -23.55 17.67 9.11
CA PRO A 170 -23.42 17.84 10.53
C PRO A 170 -24.32 16.79 11.19
N SER A 171 -23.83 15.59 11.32
CA SER A 171 -24.49 14.60 12.15
C SER A 171 -24.65 15.26 13.51
N PRO A 172 -25.85 15.28 14.09
CA PRO A 172 -25.93 15.46 15.51
C PRO A 172 -25.11 14.29 16.08
N ILE A 173 -23.81 14.53 16.32
CA ILE A 173 -22.94 13.57 17.01
C ILE A 173 -23.48 13.53 18.43
N VAL A 174 -24.58 12.84 18.54
CA VAL A 174 -25.32 12.81 19.78
C VAL A 174 -24.56 11.97 20.78
N ASN A 175 -23.76 11.00 20.35
CA ASN A 175 -22.89 10.24 21.23
C ASN A 175 -21.85 9.50 20.40
N THR A 176 -20.61 9.98 20.40
CA THR A 176 -19.47 9.12 20.18
C THR A 176 -19.02 8.62 21.57
N PRO A 177 -19.45 7.44 22.01
CA PRO A 177 -19.17 6.96 23.38
C PRO A 177 -17.67 6.82 23.64
N HIS A 178 -16.89 6.55 22.60
CA HIS A 178 -15.45 6.37 22.63
C HIS A 178 -14.76 7.31 21.64
N PRO A 179 -14.63 8.62 21.94
CA PRO A 179 -14.09 9.61 21.00
C PRO A 179 -12.58 9.47 20.74
N ASP A 180 -11.90 8.58 21.46
CA ASP A 180 -10.52 8.16 21.27
C ASP A 180 -10.39 6.94 20.31
N ARG A 181 -11.51 6.34 19.93
CA ARG A 181 -11.54 5.13 19.11
C ARG A 181 -12.05 5.41 17.71
N TRP A 182 -11.66 4.54 16.79
CA TRP A 182 -12.09 4.64 15.40
C TRP A 182 -13.61 4.60 15.24
N GLN A 183 -14.09 5.42 14.31
CA GLN A 183 -15.50 5.54 13.98
C GLN A 183 -15.69 5.40 12.47
N PRO A 184 -16.50 4.44 11.98
CA PRO A 184 -16.86 4.35 10.59
C PRO A 184 -17.57 5.61 10.10
N LEU A 185 -17.27 6.06 8.87
CA LEU A 185 -18.00 7.14 8.23
C LEU A 185 -18.93 6.59 7.16
N SER A 186 -20.21 7.01 7.19
CA SER A 186 -21.11 6.77 6.07
C SER A 186 -21.05 7.91 5.07
N TYR A 187 -21.12 7.60 3.79
CA TYR A 187 -21.11 8.58 2.70
C TYR A 187 -21.87 8.06 1.48
N LEU A 188 -22.26 8.95 0.59
CA LEU A 188 -22.80 8.57 -0.72
C LEU A 188 -21.67 8.40 -1.72
N ASP A 189 -21.65 7.29 -2.42
CA ASP A 189 -20.70 7.06 -3.53
C ASP A 189 -21.11 7.86 -4.79
N GLY A 190 -20.30 7.76 -5.85
CA GLY A 190 -20.55 8.46 -7.12
C GLY A 190 -21.87 8.08 -7.81
N THR A 191 -22.56 7.02 -7.38
CA THR A 191 -23.89 6.61 -7.87
C THR A 191 -25.03 7.06 -6.97
N GLY A 192 -24.73 7.72 -5.84
CA GLY A 192 -25.70 8.13 -4.82
C GLY A 192 -26.10 7.01 -3.84
N LYS A 193 -25.43 5.87 -3.87
CA LYS A 193 -25.68 4.77 -2.93
C LYS A 193 -24.94 5.00 -1.62
N LEU A 194 -25.66 4.80 -0.50
CA LEU A 194 -25.07 4.89 0.84
C LEU A 194 -24.02 3.78 1.04
N GLN A 195 -22.81 4.19 1.41
CA GLN A 195 -21.71 3.32 1.80
C GLN A 195 -21.43 3.46 3.29
N ILE A 196 -21.23 2.33 3.96
CA ILE A 196 -20.79 2.25 5.37
C ILE A 196 -19.63 1.24 5.39
N PRO A 197 -18.40 1.66 5.04
CA PRO A 197 -17.29 0.73 4.95
C PRO A 197 -16.87 0.24 6.34
N SER A 198 -16.63 -1.07 6.43
CA SER A 198 -16.00 -1.69 7.59
C SER A 198 -14.48 -1.50 7.55
N PHE A 199 -13.81 -1.78 8.66
CA PHE A 199 -12.36 -1.81 8.72
C PHE A 199 -11.81 -2.82 7.69
N ILE A 200 -10.98 -2.34 6.77
CA ILE A 200 -10.37 -3.19 5.74
C ILE A 200 -9.31 -4.07 6.38
N ALA A 201 -9.49 -5.39 6.27
CA ALA A 201 -8.54 -6.42 6.73
C ALA A 201 -8.10 -6.28 8.21
N PRO A 202 -9.03 -6.22 9.18
CA PRO A 202 -8.66 -6.11 10.60
C PRO A 202 -7.87 -7.32 11.14
N HIS A 203 -7.88 -8.44 10.42
CA HIS A 203 -7.14 -9.67 10.73
C HIS A 203 -5.68 -9.68 10.21
N TRP A 204 -5.20 -8.59 9.59
CA TRP A 204 -3.91 -8.61 8.89
C TRP A 204 -2.69 -8.84 9.80
N GLU A 205 -2.83 -8.63 11.09
CA GLU A 205 -1.83 -9.02 12.10
C GLU A 205 -1.58 -10.54 12.18
N LYS A 206 -2.49 -11.34 11.63
CA LYS A 206 -2.37 -12.82 11.58
C LYS A 206 -1.64 -13.32 10.34
N VAL A 207 -1.38 -12.42 9.38
CA VAL A 207 -0.67 -12.79 8.14
C VAL A 207 0.78 -13.09 8.44
N ARG A 208 1.29 -14.18 7.86
CA ARG A 208 2.69 -14.58 8.02
C ARG A 208 3.62 -13.59 7.36
N PRO A 209 4.53 -12.95 8.10
CA PRO A 209 5.48 -11.99 7.55
C PRO A 209 6.62 -12.71 6.79
N PHE A 210 7.38 -11.92 6.04
CA PHE A 210 8.62 -12.36 5.41
C PHE A 210 9.77 -12.40 6.41
N ALA A 211 10.05 -11.31 7.12
CA ALA A 211 11.21 -11.17 7.99
C ALA A 211 10.88 -10.93 9.46
N LEU A 212 9.75 -10.33 9.78
CA LEU A 212 9.35 -10.09 11.15
C LEU A 212 9.19 -11.40 11.92
N THR A 213 9.51 -11.40 13.21
CA THR A 213 9.28 -12.53 14.12
C THR A 213 7.86 -12.56 14.66
N SER A 214 7.23 -11.38 14.76
CA SER A 214 5.81 -11.20 15.10
C SER A 214 5.31 -9.86 14.54
N ALA A 215 4.01 -9.72 14.35
CA ALA A 215 3.40 -8.49 13.83
C ALA A 215 3.64 -7.28 14.75
N ASP A 216 3.75 -7.49 16.04
CA ASP A 216 3.94 -6.45 17.09
C ASP A 216 5.41 -6.18 17.41
N GLN A 217 6.36 -6.82 16.72
CA GLN A 217 7.80 -6.71 17.03
C GLN A 217 8.29 -5.26 17.16
N PHE A 218 7.80 -4.37 16.35
CA PHE A 218 8.18 -2.95 16.33
C PHE A 218 7.01 -2.01 16.67
N ARG A 219 5.97 -2.51 17.34
CA ARG A 219 4.81 -1.68 17.72
C ARG A 219 5.28 -0.38 18.37
N PRO A 220 4.89 0.80 17.84
CA PRO A 220 5.23 2.08 18.46
C PRO A 220 4.59 2.24 19.84
N ALA A 221 5.11 3.21 20.62
CA ALA A 221 4.48 3.62 21.85
C ALA A 221 3.03 4.10 21.62
N PRO A 222 2.15 4.07 22.66
CA PRO A 222 0.76 4.52 22.52
C PRO A 222 0.66 5.96 22.01
N PRO A 223 -0.33 6.25 21.12
CA PRO A 223 -0.63 7.63 20.71
C PRO A 223 -1.20 8.45 21.88
N GLN A 224 -1.38 9.77 21.67
CA GLN A 224 -1.86 10.70 22.67
C GLN A 224 -3.22 10.29 23.25
N ALA A 225 -3.31 10.23 24.58
CA ALA A 225 -4.57 9.97 25.26
C ALA A 225 -5.54 11.16 25.09
N ILE A 226 -6.84 10.88 24.96
CA ILE A 226 -7.88 11.88 24.69
C ILE A 226 -7.90 13.03 25.71
N ILE A 227 -7.53 12.77 26.95
CA ILE A 227 -7.48 13.78 28.02
C ILE A 227 -6.19 14.60 28.04
N SER A 228 -5.21 14.25 27.20
CA SER A 228 -3.91 14.93 27.18
C SER A 228 -3.99 16.26 26.42
N GLN A 229 -3.13 17.22 26.81
CA GLN A 229 -2.95 18.44 26.03
C GLN A 229 -2.44 18.10 24.60
N GLY A 230 -1.58 17.10 24.47
CA GLY A 230 -1.10 16.63 23.17
C GLY A 230 -2.21 16.18 22.21
N PHE A 231 -3.29 15.54 22.72
CA PHE A 231 -4.44 15.20 21.91
C PHE A 231 -5.16 16.43 21.35
N LEU A 232 -5.35 17.45 22.18
CA LEU A 232 -5.93 18.72 21.75
C LEU A 232 -5.05 19.45 20.75
N ASP A 233 -3.73 19.47 20.99
CA ASP A 233 -2.77 20.20 20.17
C ASP A 233 -2.62 19.57 18.77
N GLN A 234 -2.60 18.23 18.67
CA GLN A 234 -2.59 17.57 17.36
C GLN A 234 -3.88 17.82 16.55
N ALA A 235 -5.03 17.91 17.20
CA ALA A 235 -6.28 18.25 16.53
C ALA A 235 -6.29 19.71 16.04
N LYS A 236 -5.81 20.65 16.86
CA LYS A 236 -5.62 22.06 16.45
C LYS A 236 -4.65 22.18 15.29
N HIS A 237 -3.56 21.40 15.31
CA HIS A 237 -2.57 21.41 14.23
C HIS A 237 -3.22 21.04 12.89
N ILE A 238 -4.06 20.01 12.83
CA ILE A 238 -4.75 19.64 11.58
C ILE A 238 -5.73 20.72 11.11
N VAL A 239 -6.45 21.38 12.02
CA VAL A 239 -7.31 22.53 11.66
C VAL A 239 -6.49 23.66 11.05
N GLU A 240 -5.32 23.98 11.65
CA GLU A 240 -4.44 25.05 11.17
C GLU A 240 -3.76 24.69 9.82
N VAL A 241 -3.35 23.43 9.64
CA VAL A 241 -2.83 22.94 8.36
C VAL A 241 -3.88 23.14 7.26
N GLN A 242 -5.11 22.68 7.49
CA GLN A 242 -6.19 22.77 6.51
C GLN A 242 -6.51 24.23 6.15
N LYS A 243 -6.56 25.12 7.16
CA LYS A 243 -6.81 26.55 6.97
C LYS A 243 -5.80 27.22 6.03
N ASN A 244 -4.52 26.80 6.11
CA ASN A 244 -3.40 27.43 5.44
C ASN A 244 -2.90 26.67 4.21
N LEU A 245 -3.66 25.70 3.69
CA LEU A 245 -3.26 24.92 2.51
C LEU A 245 -3.00 25.81 1.30
N ILE A 246 -1.77 25.75 0.78
CA ILE A 246 -1.39 26.34 -0.50
C ILE A 246 -1.59 25.37 -1.65
N THR A 247 -1.69 25.86 -2.88
CA THR A 247 -1.93 25.05 -4.08
C THR A 247 -0.99 23.85 -4.19
N LYS A 248 0.32 24.00 -3.95
CA LYS A 248 1.27 22.91 -4.00
C LYS A 248 0.93 21.79 -2.99
N GLN A 249 0.52 22.14 -1.76
CA GLN A 249 0.14 21.16 -0.74
C GLN A 249 -1.16 20.40 -1.11
N LYS A 250 -2.10 21.08 -1.77
CA LYS A 250 -3.31 20.46 -2.32
C LYS A 250 -2.96 19.45 -3.40
N VAL A 251 -2.04 19.80 -4.31
CA VAL A 251 -1.51 18.85 -5.33
C VAL A 251 -0.81 17.67 -4.68
N ILE A 252 0.03 17.89 -3.66
CA ILE A 252 0.71 16.84 -2.90
C ILE A 252 -0.32 15.91 -2.23
N ALA A 253 -1.37 16.47 -1.60
CA ALA A 253 -2.41 15.69 -0.95
C ALA A 253 -3.13 14.74 -1.92
N GLU A 254 -3.37 15.18 -3.17
CA GLU A 254 -4.04 14.37 -4.19
C GLU A 254 -3.10 13.44 -4.96
N TYR A 255 -1.86 13.84 -5.19
CA TYR A 255 -0.84 12.98 -5.80
C TYR A 255 -0.62 11.71 -4.98
N TRP A 256 -0.35 11.88 -3.67
CA TRP A 256 -0.16 10.79 -2.73
C TRP A 256 -1.48 10.24 -2.15
N ALA A 257 -2.63 10.57 -2.74
CA ALA A 257 -3.89 10.02 -2.24
C ALA A 257 -3.94 8.50 -2.33
N ASP A 258 -3.39 7.94 -3.40
CA ASP A 258 -3.28 6.51 -3.66
C ASP A 258 -4.59 5.78 -3.29
N GLY A 259 -5.70 6.34 -3.77
CA GLY A 259 -7.04 5.87 -3.47
C GLY A 259 -7.52 4.77 -4.42
N PRO A 260 -8.82 4.47 -4.41
CA PRO A 260 -9.42 3.55 -5.38
C PRO A 260 -9.08 3.93 -6.83
N ASN A 261 -8.85 2.94 -7.68
CA ASN A 261 -8.41 3.06 -9.08
C ASN A 261 -6.96 3.57 -9.25
N SER A 262 -6.13 3.46 -8.22
CA SER A 262 -4.68 3.64 -8.30
C SER A 262 -3.96 2.33 -7.95
N GLU A 263 -2.65 2.36 -8.07
CA GLU A 263 -1.74 1.29 -7.63
C GLU A 263 -1.69 1.12 -6.11
N LEU A 264 -2.33 2.03 -5.34
CA LEU A 264 -2.24 2.13 -3.90
C LEU A 264 -0.80 2.37 -3.39
N PRO A 265 -0.57 2.77 -2.12
CA PRO A 265 0.77 3.14 -1.66
C PRO A 265 1.85 2.06 -1.88
N PRO A 266 1.56 0.75 -1.73
CA PRO A 266 2.56 -0.27 -2.03
C PRO A 266 3.02 -0.25 -3.50
N GLY A 267 2.07 -0.16 -4.44
CA GLY A 267 2.40 -0.14 -5.88
C GLY A 267 3.07 1.15 -6.33
N HIS A 268 2.83 2.27 -5.66
CA HIS A 268 3.51 3.53 -5.95
C HIS A 268 5.04 3.40 -5.79
N TRP A 269 5.51 2.66 -4.79
CA TRP A 269 6.95 2.43 -4.58
C TRP A 269 7.55 1.45 -5.59
N GLU A 270 6.75 0.58 -6.19
CA GLU A 270 7.19 -0.25 -7.33
C GLU A 270 7.42 0.60 -8.59
N LEU A 271 6.66 1.71 -8.78
CA LEU A 271 6.94 2.65 -9.88
C LEU A 271 8.31 3.33 -9.70
N PHE A 272 8.67 3.72 -8.47
CA PHE A 272 10.02 4.23 -8.21
C PHE A 272 11.09 3.16 -8.45
N ALA A 273 10.84 1.90 -8.10
CA ALA A 273 11.77 0.81 -8.40
C ALA A 273 11.95 0.63 -9.92
N SER A 274 10.88 0.70 -10.71
CA SER A 274 10.98 0.65 -12.18
C SER A 274 11.79 1.82 -12.73
N PHE A 275 11.59 3.04 -12.20
CA PHE A 275 12.43 4.20 -12.53
C PHE A 275 13.91 3.97 -12.18
N ILE A 276 14.22 3.37 -11.02
CA ILE A 276 15.59 3.07 -10.61
C ILE A 276 16.23 2.02 -11.53
N SER A 277 15.48 0.99 -11.91
CA SER A 277 15.92 -0.01 -12.89
C SER A 277 16.39 0.64 -14.19
N GLU A 278 15.61 1.57 -14.74
CA GLU A 278 15.95 2.32 -15.94
C GLU A 278 17.16 3.26 -15.70
N ARG A 279 17.12 4.07 -14.63
CA ARG A 279 18.16 5.04 -14.28
C ARG A 279 19.55 4.41 -14.14
N ASP A 280 19.61 3.25 -13.45
CA ASP A 280 20.86 2.58 -13.08
C ASP A 280 21.22 1.45 -14.06
N HIS A 281 20.44 1.27 -15.13
CA HIS A 281 20.65 0.25 -16.18
C HIS A 281 20.76 -1.17 -15.62
N HIS A 282 19.81 -1.54 -14.76
CA HIS A 282 19.80 -2.83 -14.09
C HIS A 282 19.74 -4.00 -15.07
N ASN A 283 20.41 -5.09 -14.73
CA ASN A 283 20.26 -6.38 -15.39
C ASN A 283 19.19 -7.24 -14.68
N LEU A 284 18.97 -8.45 -15.19
CA LEU A 284 17.98 -9.39 -14.63
C LEU A 284 18.19 -9.69 -13.15
N ALA A 285 19.45 -9.83 -12.73
CA ALA A 285 19.78 -10.16 -11.35
C ALA A 285 19.56 -8.97 -10.41
N ASP A 286 19.90 -7.76 -10.84
CA ASP A 286 19.70 -6.55 -10.06
C ASP A 286 18.22 -6.34 -9.78
N ASP A 287 17.38 -6.43 -10.79
CA ASP A 287 15.94 -6.26 -10.63
C ASP A 287 15.29 -7.41 -9.84
N ALA A 288 15.66 -8.66 -10.09
CA ALA A 288 15.15 -9.78 -9.31
C ALA A 288 15.40 -9.59 -7.81
N LYS A 289 16.58 -9.06 -7.41
CA LYS A 289 16.94 -8.78 -6.03
C LYS A 289 16.24 -7.54 -5.47
N MET A 290 16.24 -6.45 -6.23
CA MET A 290 15.68 -5.17 -5.79
C MET A 290 14.18 -5.27 -5.53
N PHE A 291 13.42 -5.75 -6.50
CA PHE A 291 11.97 -5.89 -6.38
C PHE A 291 11.58 -6.93 -5.32
N PHE A 292 12.33 -8.03 -5.20
CA PHE A 292 12.12 -9.01 -4.13
C PHE A 292 12.27 -8.39 -2.74
N ALA A 293 13.33 -7.62 -2.50
CA ALA A 293 13.55 -6.96 -1.22
C ALA A 293 12.49 -5.89 -0.95
N LEU A 294 12.15 -5.06 -1.96
CA LEU A 294 11.18 -3.98 -1.86
C LEU A 294 9.79 -4.49 -1.50
N ALA A 295 9.26 -5.39 -2.30
CA ALA A 295 7.91 -5.91 -2.13
C ALA A 295 7.73 -6.62 -0.78
N ASN A 296 8.72 -7.42 -0.35
CA ASN A 296 8.67 -8.11 0.94
C ASN A 296 8.81 -7.16 2.14
N ALA A 297 9.60 -6.09 2.03
CA ALA A 297 9.68 -5.07 3.08
C ALA A 297 8.37 -4.30 3.23
N ILE A 298 7.71 -3.95 2.13
CA ILE A 298 6.40 -3.28 2.11
C ILE A 298 5.32 -4.22 2.65
N HIS A 299 5.38 -5.52 2.35
CA HIS A 299 4.48 -6.53 2.92
C HIS A 299 4.60 -6.61 4.45
N ASP A 300 5.81 -6.70 4.97
CA ASP A 300 6.03 -6.72 6.41
C ASP A 300 5.61 -5.41 7.08
N ALA A 301 5.84 -4.27 6.42
CA ALA A 301 5.36 -2.97 6.90
C ALA A 301 3.82 -2.91 6.96
N ALA A 302 3.12 -3.56 6.01
CA ALA A 302 1.66 -3.70 6.05
C ALA A 302 1.19 -4.47 7.30
N ILE A 303 1.84 -5.59 7.62
CA ILE A 303 1.50 -6.42 8.76
C ILE A 303 1.69 -5.65 10.06
N ALA A 304 2.86 -5.04 10.26
CA ALA A 304 3.17 -4.27 11.47
C ALA A 304 2.27 -3.03 11.63
N THR A 305 1.94 -2.36 10.53
CA THR A 305 1.06 -1.19 10.55
C THR A 305 -0.38 -1.59 10.89
N TRP A 306 -0.91 -2.68 10.31
CA TRP A 306 -2.27 -3.15 10.59
C TRP A 306 -2.41 -3.73 11.98
N GLU A 307 -1.35 -4.33 12.51
CA GLU A 307 -1.26 -4.72 13.92
C GLU A 307 -1.46 -3.50 14.83
N ALA A 308 -0.67 -2.44 14.65
CA ALA A 308 -0.78 -1.22 15.43
C ALA A 308 -2.18 -0.58 15.31
N LYS A 309 -2.75 -0.56 14.07
CA LYS A 309 -4.11 -0.07 13.83
C LYS A 309 -5.16 -0.86 14.59
N ARG A 310 -5.06 -2.18 14.58
CA ARG A 310 -5.97 -3.08 15.27
C ARG A 310 -5.84 -2.97 16.78
N TYR A 311 -4.60 -2.87 17.28
CA TYR A 311 -4.29 -2.81 18.70
C TYR A 311 -4.77 -1.52 19.35
N TYR A 312 -4.45 -0.36 18.75
CA TYR A 312 -4.81 0.95 19.30
C TYR A 312 -6.23 1.37 18.94
N ASP A 313 -6.77 0.91 17.83
CA ASP A 313 -8.10 1.29 17.32
C ASP A 313 -8.34 2.80 17.35
N TYR A 314 -7.31 3.59 17.01
CA TYR A 314 -7.24 5.01 17.32
C TYR A 314 -8.08 5.87 16.39
N VAL A 315 -8.63 6.93 16.95
CA VAL A 315 -9.53 7.88 16.30
C VAL A 315 -8.90 8.62 15.13
N ARG A 316 -9.68 8.88 14.08
CA ARG A 316 -9.30 9.76 12.96
C ARG A 316 -9.51 11.23 13.29
N PRO A 317 -8.74 12.18 12.65
CA PRO A 317 -8.89 13.62 12.88
C PRO A 317 -10.34 14.12 12.79
N VAL A 318 -11.13 13.63 11.83
CA VAL A 318 -12.51 14.05 11.65
C VAL A 318 -13.37 13.83 12.89
N THR A 319 -13.29 12.67 13.52
CA THR A 319 -14.04 12.36 14.74
C THR A 319 -13.50 13.15 15.93
N ALA A 320 -12.17 13.21 16.09
CA ALA A 320 -11.53 13.94 17.20
C ALA A 320 -11.84 15.45 17.14
N ILE A 321 -11.71 16.09 15.97
CA ILE A 321 -11.96 17.52 15.78
C ILE A 321 -13.43 17.82 16.05
N ARG A 322 -14.35 17.04 15.49
CA ARG A 322 -15.79 17.19 15.71
C ARG A 322 -16.17 17.05 17.19
N HIS A 323 -15.51 16.15 17.92
CA HIS A 323 -15.71 15.99 19.36
C HIS A 323 -15.18 17.18 20.17
N LEU A 324 -13.90 17.56 19.96
CA LEU A 324 -13.21 18.58 20.77
C LEU A 324 -13.74 20.01 20.56
N PHE A 325 -14.21 20.30 19.35
CA PHE A 325 -14.69 21.64 18.97
C PHE A 325 -16.20 21.72 18.83
N ARG A 326 -16.95 20.77 19.34
CA ARG A 326 -18.41 20.78 19.32
C ARG A 326 -18.96 22.08 19.91
N GLY A 327 -19.90 22.71 19.17
CA GLY A 327 -20.51 23.99 19.55
C GLY A 327 -19.58 25.20 19.47
N LYS A 328 -18.33 25.02 19.03
CA LYS A 328 -17.35 26.11 18.84
C LYS A 328 -17.20 26.40 17.36
N LYS A 329 -17.00 27.67 17.01
CA LYS A 329 -16.63 28.07 15.65
C LYS A 329 -15.13 27.84 15.44
N ILE A 330 -14.77 27.19 14.35
CA ILE A 330 -13.40 26.97 13.88
C ILE A 330 -13.32 27.23 12.38
N ASP A 331 -12.12 27.51 11.87
CA ASP A 331 -11.88 27.53 10.43
C ASP A 331 -11.93 26.10 9.88
N GLY A 332 -12.62 25.88 8.79
CA GLY A 332 -12.73 24.54 8.20
C GLY A 332 -13.15 24.56 6.73
N TRP A 333 -12.90 23.47 6.06
CA TRP A 333 -13.26 23.27 4.66
C TRP A 333 -14.75 23.05 4.49
N THR A 334 -15.40 23.90 3.68
CA THR A 334 -16.86 23.80 3.41
C THR A 334 -17.20 22.85 2.26
N GLY A 335 -16.20 22.45 1.45
CA GLY A 335 -16.34 21.75 0.18
C GLY A 335 -16.04 22.65 -1.04
N SER A 336 -15.82 23.96 -0.79
CA SER A 336 -15.44 24.93 -1.83
C SER A 336 -14.48 26.01 -1.33
N SER A 337 -14.43 26.25 -0.03
CA SER A 337 -13.57 27.28 0.57
C SER A 337 -13.34 27.02 2.06
N ILE A 338 -12.40 27.75 2.64
CA ILE A 338 -12.24 27.82 4.10
C ILE A 338 -13.18 28.89 4.64
N ALA A 339 -13.97 28.54 5.67
CA ALA A 339 -14.88 29.45 6.35
C ALA A 339 -14.99 29.12 7.84
N GLN A 340 -15.60 30.03 8.62
CA GLN A 340 -15.98 29.76 10.01
C GLN A 340 -17.17 28.83 10.06
N ILE A 341 -16.97 27.61 10.52
CA ILE A 341 -17.98 26.57 10.67
C ILE A 341 -18.08 26.11 12.12
N LEU A 342 -19.16 25.44 12.50
CA LEU A 342 -19.21 24.71 13.77
C LEU A 342 -18.26 23.51 13.72
N GLY A 343 -17.57 23.23 14.83
CA GLY A 343 -16.59 22.15 14.88
C GLY A 343 -17.13 20.78 14.49
N GLU A 344 -18.40 20.50 14.83
CA GLU A 344 -19.11 19.27 14.44
C GLU A 344 -19.37 19.15 12.92
N ALA A 345 -19.25 20.24 12.16
CA ALA A 345 -19.35 20.25 10.71
C ALA A 345 -17.99 20.12 10.00
N TRP A 346 -16.88 20.05 10.77
CA TRP A 346 -15.55 19.92 10.18
C TRP A 346 -15.41 18.64 9.35
N ARG A 347 -14.75 18.74 8.21
CA ARG A 347 -14.43 17.63 7.32
C ARG A 347 -13.03 17.74 6.76
N PRO A 348 -12.37 16.61 6.45
CA PRO A 348 -11.03 16.61 5.86
C PRO A 348 -11.04 17.18 4.44
N TYR A 349 -9.88 17.61 3.94
CA TYR A 349 -9.67 17.99 2.54
C TYR A 349 -9.60 16.72 1.69
N GLN A 350 -10.76 16.16 1.41
CA GLN A 350 -10.95 14.91 0.66
C GLN A 350 -12.23 14.98 -0.18
N VAL A 351 -12.30 14.15 -1.23
CA VAL A 351 -13.53 14.01 -2.01
C VAL A 351 -14.67 13.44 -1.14
N PRO A 352 -15.91 13.91 -1.29
CA PRO A 352 -17.04 13.42 -0.48
C PRO A 352 -17.29 11.91 -0.63
N THR A 353 -16.94 11.34 -1.78
CA THR A 353 -17.09 9.91 -2.08
C THR A 353 -16.01 9.02 -1.48
N PHE A 354 -14.98 9.60 -0.85
CA PHE A 354 -13.94 8.89 -0.10
C PHE A 354 -13.38 9.80 1.00
N PRO A 355 -14.14 10.07 2.06
CA PRO A 355 -13.82 11.10 3.06
C PRO A 355 -12.62 10.77 3.94
N THR A 356 -12.35 9.46 4.17
CA THR A 356 -11.17 8.96 4.89
C THR A 356 -11.02 7.48 4.62
N PRO A 357 -9.79 6.94 4.65
CA PRO A 357 -9.58 5.49 4.56
C PRO A 357 -10.32 4.75 5.69
N PRO A 358 -11.04 3.63 5.40
CA PRO A 358 -11.85 2.93 6.38
C PRO A 358 -11.01 1.98 7.24
N PHE A 359 -10.22 2.55 8.13
CA PHE A 359 -9.43 1.87 9.17
C PHE A 359 -8.89 2.89 10.18
N PRO A 360 -8.51 2.44 11.41
CA PRO A 360 -7.96 3.30 12.47
C PRO A 360 -6.76 4.16 12.01
N GLU A 361 -6.59 5.28 12.69
CA GLU A 361 -5.58 6.28 12.33
C GLU A 361 -4.15 5.77 12.54
N PHE A 362 -3.82 5.30 13.74
CA PHE A 362 -2.46 5.06 14.21
C PHE A 362 -1.99 3.63 13.88
N THR A 363 -0.87 3.47 13.19
CA THR A 363 0.01 4.45 12.55
C THR A 363 -0.43 4.76 11.12
N SER A 364 0.15 5.83 10.50
CA SER A 364 -0.09 6.12 9.09
C SER A 364 0.47 5.02 8.18
N GLY A 365 -0.42 4.40 7.37
CA GLY A 365 -0.02 3.38 6.40
C GLY A 365 0.88 3.93 5.30
N HIS A 366 0.52 5.08 4.71
CA HIS A 366 1.33 5.75 3.69
C HIS A 366 2.76 6.00 4.18
N SER A 367 2.90 6.52 5.40
CA SER A 367 4.22 6.79 6.01
C SER A 367 5.04 5.53 6.19
N ALA A 368 4.41 4.44 6.65
CA ALA A 368 5.09 3.16 6.87
C ALA A 368 5.52 2.50 5.54
N PHE A 369 4.63 2.42 4.56
CA PHE A 369 4.95 1.87 3.23
C PHE A 369 6.03 2.70 2.53
N SER A 370 5.88 4.02 2.56
CA SER A 370 6.82 4.91 1.87
C SER A 370 8.21 4.87 2.49
N MET A 371 8.32 4.88 3.81
CA MET A 371 9.64 4.77 4.43
C MET A 371 10.23 3.37 4.28
N ALA A 372 9.39 2.32 4.23
CA ALA A 372 9.88 0.97 3.93
C ALA A 372 10.46 0.89 2.51
N GLY A 373 9.76 1.42 1.52
CA GLY A 373 10.25 1.48 0.15
C GLY A 373 11.52 2.31 0.01
N ALA A 374 11.52 3.53 0.57
CA ALA A 374 12.66 4.43 0.56
C ALA A 374 13.93 3.80 1.15
N GLU A 375 13.82 3.15 2.30
CA GLU A 375 14.97 2.54 2.99
C GLU A 375 15.52 1.34 2.21
N VAL A 376 14.66 0.53 1.56
CA VAL A 376 15.10 -0.58 0.70
C VAL A 376 15.85 -0.03 -0.52
N LEU A 377 15.26 0.90 -1.27
CA LEU A 377 15.87 1.45 -2.47
C LEU A 377 17.20 2.15 -2.15
N LYS A 378 17.24 2.91 -1.05
CA LYS A 378 18.47 3.53 -0.55
C LYS A 378 19.57 2.49 -0.23
N ARG A 379 19.23 1.38 0.42
CA ARG A 379 20.19 0.33 0.76
C ARG A 379 20.67 -0.43 -0.48
N PHE A 380 19.76 -0.70 -1.39
CA PHE A 380 20.06 -1.42 -2.62
C PHE A 380 20.98 -0.61 -3.53
N THR A 381 20.68 0.67 -3.74
CA THR A 381 21.50 1.55 -4.59
C THR A 381 22.77 2.07 -3.90
N GLY A 382 22.88 1.90 -2.57
CA GLY A 382 23.98 2.47 -1.76
C GLY A 382 23.91 3.99 -1.61
N SER A 383 22.81 4.63 -2.00
CA SER A 383 22.64 6.09 -2.00
C SER A 383 21.18 6.47 -1.70
N ASP A 384 20.97 7.60 -1.02
CA ASP A 384 19.62 8.17 -0.83
C ASP A 384 19.12 8.96 -2.06
N ARG A 385 19.93 9.03 -3.13
CA ARG A 385 19.57 9.80 -4.32
C ARG A 385 18.49 9.09 -5.13
N LEU A 386 17.29 9.69 -5.21
CA LEU A 386 16.25 9.29 -6.14
C LEU A 386 16.58 9.74 -7.57
N GLY A 387 17.29 10.87 -7.70
CA GLY A 387 17.65 11.50 -8.96
C GLY A 387 16.58 12.51 -9.35
N ASP A 388 16.69 13.05 -10.56
CA ASP A 388 15.79 14.11 -11.04
C ASP A 388 14.38 13.61 -11.39
N TYR A 389 13.87 12.63 -10.65
CA TYR A 389 12.50 12.18 -10.83
C TYR A 389 11.55 13.28 -10.43
N SER A 390 10.76 13.75 -11.38
CA SER A 390 9.72 14.74 -11.16
C SER A 390 8.42 14.31 -11.80
N TYR A 391 7.34 14.54 -11.09
CA TYR A 391 6.00 14.32 -11.58
C TYR A 391 5.32 15.67 -11.85
N LYS A 392 4.80 15.82 -13.05
CA LYS A 392 4.07 17.03 -13.45
C LYS A 392 2.58 16.75 -13.41
N GLN A 393 1.89 17.36 -12.48
CA GLN A 393 0.44 17.26 -12.41
C GLN A 393 -0.20 18.05 -13.57
N THR A 394 -0.91 17.37 -14.44
CA THR A 394 -1.51 17.93 -15.67
C THR A 394 -3.02 17.93 -15.67
N GLY A 395 -3.67 17.65 -14.56
CA GLY A 395 -5.12 17.58 -14.45
C GLY A 395 -5.70 18.53 -13.41
N PHE A 396 -7.01 18.49 -13.30
CA PHE A 396 -7.72 19.16 -12.21
C PHE A 396 -7.66 18.32 -10.94
N LEU A 397 -7.62 19.01 -9.79
CA LEU A 397 -7.78 18.36 -8.51
C LEU A 397 -9.21 17.79 -8.40
N ARG A 398 -9.35 16.61 -7.79
CA ARG A 398 -10.67 16.00 -7.57
C ARG A 398 -11.46 16.69 -6.47
N VAL A 399 -10.78 17.28 -5.50
CA VAL A 399 -11.39 18.03 -4.38
C VAL A 399 -11.79 19.43 -4.81
N GLU A 400 -10.95 20.08 -5.63
CA GLU A 400 -11.17 21.42 -6.19
C GLU A 400 -10.92 21.40 -7.70
N PRO A 401 -11.82 20.86 -8.50
CA PRO A 401 -11.62 20.71 -9.95
C PRO A 401 -11.47 22.04 -10.69
N ASP A 402 -11.96 23.13 -10.12
CA ASP A 402 -11.88 24.48 -10.70
C ASP A 402 -10.59 25.25 -10.33
N LEU A 403 -9.70 24.64 -9.52
CA LEU A 403 -8.43 25.28 -9.10
C LEU A 403 -7.40 25.20 -10.24
N THR A 404 -7.42 26.18 -11.14
CA THR A 404 -6.59 26.20 -12.34
C THR A 404 -5.10 26.36 -12.05
N GLU A 405 -4.73 26.98 -10.91
CA GLU A 405 -3.33 27.13 -10.47
C GLU A 405 -2.66 25.80 -10.13
N ALA A 406 -3.41 24.71 -9.99
CA ALA A 406 -2.89 23.36 -9.79
C ALA A 406 -2.29 22.79 -11.08
N VAL A 407 -2.72 23.27 -12.24
CA VAL A 407 -2.23 22.81 -13.54
C VAL A 407 -0.77 23.19 -13.73
N GLY A 408 0.08 22.18 -13.99
CA GLY A 408 1.51 22.39 -14.22
C GLY A 408 2.38 22.49 -12.95
N VAL A 409 1.81 22.28 -11.75
CA VAL A 409 2.62 22.10 -10.54
C VAL A 409 3.51 20.88 -10.69
N VAL A 410 4.81 21.06 -10.49
CA VAL A 410 5.82 19.99 -10.57
C VAL A 410 6.15 19.52 -9.15
N LEU A 411 6.07 18.22 -8.93
CA LEU A 411 6.59 17.54 -7.75
C LEU A 411 7.91 16.85 -8.11
N GLN A 412 8.92 17.07 -7.29
CA GLN A 412 10.27 16.56 -7.52
C GLN A 412 10.92 16.17 -6.19
N TRP A 413 11.63 15.05 -6.19
CA TRP A 413 12.31 14.53 -5.01
C TRP A 413 13.76 14.19 -5.33
N GLU A 414 14.67 14.85 -4.64
CA GLU A 414 16.12 14.60 -4.76
C GLU A 414 16.49 13.26 -4.09
N THR A 415 15.75 12.88 -3.04
CA THR A 415 16.06 11.68 -2.26
C THR A 415 14.83 10.80 -2.04
N PHE A 416 15.06 9.50 -1.87
CA PHE A 416 14.01 8.56 -1.46
C PHE A 416 13.39 8.97 -0.12
N THR A 417 14.23 9.42 0.83
CA THR A 417 13.76 9.90 2.14
C THR A 417 12.83 11.10 2.00
N ALA A 418 13.12 12.05 1.11
CA ALA A 418 12.26 13.22 0.87
C ALA A 418 10.90 12.81 0.29
N ALA A 419 10.88 11.88 -0.68
CA ALA A 419 9.64 11.35 -1.25
C ALA A 419 8.77 10.67 -0.17
N ALA A 420 9.39 9.85 0.69
CA ALA A 420 8.68 9.18 1.78
C ALA A 420 8.13 10.16 2.83
N GLN A 421 8.86 11.23 3.14
CA GLN A 421 8.41 12.28 4.05
C GLN A 421 7.22 13.05 3.45
N GLU A 422 7.29 13.43 2.18
CA GLU A 422 6.19 14.12 1.49
C GLU A 422 4.95 13.24 1.41
N ALA A 423 5.09 11.94 1.14
CA ALA A 423 3.98 10.98 1.17
C ALA A 423 3.30 10.94 2.56
N GLY A 424 4.08 11.01 3.63
CA GLY A 424 3.55 11.11 5.00
C GLY A 424 2.86 12.45 5.27
N GLU A 425 3.47 13.57 4.89
CA GLU A 425 2.92 14.92 5.05
C GLU A 425 1.63 15.13 4.25
N SER A 426 1.52 14.51 3.08
CA SER A 426 0.31 14.54 2.26
C SER A 426 -0.95 14.16 3.02
N ARG A 427 -0.81 13.30 4.02
CA ARG A 427 -1.93 12.82 4.84
C ARG A 427 -2.39 13.86 5.86
N LEU A 428 -1.46 14.73 6.31
CA LEU A 428 -1.79 15.89 7.14
C LEU A 428 -2.51 16.96 6.30
N TYR A 429 -2.01 17.22 5.09
CA TYR A 429 -2.66 18.12 4.13
C TYR A 429 -4.08 17.65 3.79
N GLY A 430 -4.25 16.35 3.59
CA GLY A 430 -5.55 15.71 3.40
C GLY A 430 -6.44 15.69 4.64
N GLY A 431 -5.93 16.03 5.84
CA GLY A 431 -6.68 16.07 7.10
C GLY A 431 -7.13 14.71 7.62
N ILE A 432 -6.44 13.63 7.30
CA ILE A 432 -6.84 12.25 7.62
C ILE A 432 -5.89 11.51 8.55
N HIS A 433 -4.74 12.08 8.85
CA HIS A 433 -3.78 11.61 9.86
C HIS A 433 -3.31 12.75 10.76
N PHE A 434 -2.90 12.40 11.97
CA PHE A 434 -2.20 13.30 12.87
C PHE A 434 -0.69 13.24 12.61
N TYR A 435 0.03 14.27 13.04
CA TYR A 435 1.48 14.33 12.91
C TYR A 435 2.17 13.16 13.60
N GLU A 436 1.70 12.76 14.77
CA GLU A 436 2.25 11.63 15.52
C GLU A 436 2.09 10.30 14.78
N GLY A 437 0.90 10.06 14.19
CA GLY A 437 0.67 8.88 13.36
C GLY A 437 1.56 8.82 12.13
N ASN A 438 1.88 9.98 11.52
CA ASN A 438 2.84 10.09 10.44
C ASN A 438 4.27 9.72 10.91
N VAL A 439 4.77 10.38 11.95
CA VAL A 439 6.13 10.14 12.47
C VAL A 439 6.33 8.70 12.94
N ALA A 440 5.34 8.15 13.65
CA ALA A 440 5.36 6.77 14.09
C ALA A 440 5.36 5.78 12.91
N GLY A 441 4.59 6.08 11.86
CA GLY A 441 4.57 5.29 10.63
C GLY A 441 5.92 5.29 9.91
N LEU A 442 6.53 6.45 9.71
CA LEU A 442 7.89 6.56 9.13
C LEU A 442 8.92 5.77 9.93
N ALA A 443 8.89 5.88 11.26
CA ALA A 443 9.82 5.16 12.13
C ALA A 443 9.61 3.64 12.09
N LEU A 444 8.34 3.19 12.03
CA LEU A 444 7.96 1.78 11.90
C LEU A 444 8.45 1.21 10.57
N GLY A 445 8.12 1.87 9.45
CA GLY A 445 8.54 1.44 8.11
C GLY A 445 10.06 1.27 7.99
N ARG A 446 10.83 2.22 8.55
CA ARG A 446 12.29 2.12 8.57
C ARG A 446 12.82 0.90 9.32
N LYS A 447 12.28 0.61 10.51
CA LYS A 447 12.74 -0.55 11.32
C LYS A 447 12.43 -1.87 10.63
N VAL A 448 11.22 -2.00 10.09
CA VAL A 448 10.76 -3.20 9.40
C VAL A 448 11.60 -3.46 8.15
N SER A 449 11.81 -2.42 7.34
CA SER A 449 12.52 -2.57 6.06
C SER A 449 14.00 -2.90 6.22
N ILE A 450 14.66 -2.41 7.27
CA ILE A 450 16.04 -2.81 7.59
C ILE A 450 16.14 -4.32 7.78
N GLN A 451 15.24 -4.89 8.59
CA GLN A 451 15.22 -6.33 8.86
C GLN A 451 14.86 -7.14 7.60
N ALA A 452 13.86 -6.67 6.84
CA ALA A 452 13.43 -7.33 5.61
C ALA A 452 14.54 -7.33 4.54
N TYR A 453 15.22 -6.19 4.37
CA TYR A 453 16.34 -6.07 3.44
C TYR A 453 17.49 -7.02 3.80
N GLU A 454 17.89 -7.08 5.08
CA GLU A 454 18.95 -7.98 5.53
C GLU A 454 18.59 -9.46 5.32
N LYS A 455 17.33 -9.83 5.56
CA LYS A 455 16.85 -11.19 5.25
C LYS A 455 16.85 -11.47 3.75
N ALA A 456 16.37 -10.54 2.92
CA ALA A 456 16.42 -10.68 1.48
C ALA A 456 17.86 -10.83 0.97
N ARG A 457 18.79 -10.04 1.52
CA ARG A 457 20.22 -10.10 1.21
C ARG A 457 20.81 -11.48 1.49
N GLN A 458 20.47 -12.11 2.62
CA GLN A 458 20.91 -13.46 2.94
C GLN A 458 20.49 -14.50 1.89
N TYR A 459 19.27 -14.35 1.29
CA TYR A 459 18.83 -15.22 0.21
C TYR A 459 19.69 -15.09 -1.04
N TRP A 460 19.99 -13.89 -1.50
CA TRP A 460 20.79 -13.74 -2.72
C TRP A 460 22.29 -13.89 -2.51
N GLU A 461 22.78 -13.77 -1.28
CA GLU A 461 24.20 -14.07 -0.92
C GLU A 461 24.41 -15.52 -0.50
N GLY A 462 23.36 -16.32 -0.39
CA GLY A 462 23.44 -17.72 -0.01
C GLY A 462 23.97 -17.96 1.41
N THR A 463 23.64 -17.04 2.35
CA THR A 463 24.19 -17.06 3.73
C THR A 463 23.15 -17.44 4.80
N LEU A 464 22.03 -18.03 4.40
CA LEU A 464 20.96 -18.53 5.30
C LEU A 464 21.35 -19.80 6.02
#